data_fd53bc1a23b9291d73d296cfc8b1e841
#
_entry.id   fd53bc1a23b9291d73d296cfc8b1e841
#
_cell.length_a   1.000
_cell.length_b   1.000
_cell.length_c   1.000
_cell.angle_alpha   90.00
_cell.angle_beta   90.00
_cell.angle_gamma   90.00
#
_symmetry.space_group_name_H-M   'P 1'
#
loop_
_entity.id
_entity.type
_entity.pdbx_description
1 polymer ?
#
loop_
_entity_poly.entity_id
_entity_poly.type
_entity_poly.pdbx_seq_one_letter_code
_entity_poly.pdbx_strand_id
1 'polypeptide(L)'
;MPRVAPLTLSLFYLTSFAVLGVYLPYFNLYLESLGFSGLQIGILTLLLPLASAVVPTPGGVLADRLGRRRELIVGSSLLALVTFYLVLGVRTFGATVAVIAVFATLRAPALPLVEASAMEISEAGGPHYGRMRVWGSLAFIVMALGTGPLVGLRGERAAVHLVILLLALNALSSLLIPREKIVAMAPAAPSTLGRFVRQPRVMLFLLACIASQASHGPYYVFYSIHLETSGYRPQAIGLLWGVAVGCEIVAMLSMPRILKRLGTLPTMGASVLLASVRWWICAVSTAPFAMILAQALHAATYAAFHVAAVTHTHHLFGRERRSSGQAVYGSATYGIGNIIGMFLSGMLYDRTTMANLFAGASAAALVSGFMVVAAARSEAASGI
;
A
#
# COMPACT_ATOMS: atom_id res chain seq x y z
N MET A 1 -4.09 -22.23 -22.21
CA MET A 1 -4.71 -20.95 -21.80
C MET A 1 -4.69 -19.97 -22.96
N PRO A 2 -5.73 -19.19 -23.22
CA PRO A 2 -5.73 -18.22 -24.32
C PRO A 2 -4.60 -17.18 -24.11
N ARG A 3 -3.82 -16.89 -25.15
CA ARG A 3 -2.71 -15.91 -25.13
C ARG A 3 -3.14 -14.49 -24.68
N VAL A 4 -4.43 -14.24 -24.61
CA VAL A 4 -5.05 -12.95 -24.26
C VAL A 4 -5.07 -12.70 -22.75
N ALA A 5 -5.15 -13.75 -21.90
CA ALA A 5 -5.28 -13.59 -20.46
C ALA A 5 -4.12 -12.78 -19.79
N PRO A 6 -2.84 -13.02 -20.08
CA PRO A 6 -1.76 -12.22 -19.49
C PRO A 6 -1.83 -10.72 -19.85
N LEU A 7 -2.27 -10.40 -21.08
CA LEU A 7 -2.38 -9.02 -21.55
C LEU A 7 -3.51 -8.29 -20.82
N THR A 8 -4.67 -8.94 -20.66
CA THR A 8 -5.83 -8.35 -19.97
C THR A 8 -5.54 -8.12 -18.48
N LEU A 9 -4.82 -9.03 -17.81
CA LEU A 9 -4.38 -8.82 -16.44
C LEU A 9 -3.36 -7.69 -16.33
N SER A 10 -2.40 -7.60 -17.27
CA SER A 10 -1.45 -6.46 -17.33
C SER A 10 -2.18 -5.13 -17.50
N LEU A 11 -3.22 -5.08 -18.33
CA LEU A 11 -4.06 -3.89 -18.52
C LEU A 11 -4.84 -3.52 -17.25
N PHE A 12 -5.34 -4.52 -16.52
CA PHE A 12 -5.98 -4.29 -15.23
C PHE A 12 -4.99 -3.74 -14.18
N TYR A 13 -3.76 -4.28 -14.11
CA TYR A 13 -2.70 -3.71 -13.26
C TYR A 13 -2.40 -2.26 -13.65
N LEU A 14 -2.21 -2.00 -14.95
CA LEU A 14 -1.93 -0.67 -15.46
C LEU A 14 -3.00 0.32 -14.99
N THR A 15 -4.27 0.02 -15.23
CA THR A 15 -5.38 0.94 -14.88
C THR A 15 -5.60 1.05 -13.37
N SER A 16 -5.46 -0.04 -12.60
CA SER A 16 -5.60 -0.03 -11.14
C SER A 16 -4.52 0.84 -10.46
N PHE A 17 -3.28 0.74 -10.93
CA PHE A 17 -2.17 1.52 -10.38
C PHE A 17 -2.10 2.93 -10.92
N ALA A 18 -2.65 3.19 -12.13
CA ALA A 18 -2.90 4.53 -12.61
C ALA A 18 -3.82 5.31 -11.65
N VAL A 19 -4.91 4.68 -11.17
CA VAL A 19 -5.76 5.26 -10.12
C VAL A 19 -4.95 5.63 -8.89
N LEU A 20 -4.09 4.72 -8.38
CA LEU A 20 -3.27 4.98 -7.20
C LEU A 20 -2.23 6.08 -7.42
N GLY A 21 -1.68 6.20 -8.64
CA GLY A 21 -0.72 7.24 -9.03
C GLY A 21 -1.32 8.65 -9.02
N VAL A 22 -2.64 8.78 -9.11
CA VAL A 22 -3.35 10.05 -8.91
C VAL A 22 -3.84 10.19 -7.47
N TYR A 23 -4.46 9.13 -6.94
CA TYR A 23 -5.12 9.15 -5.63
C TYR A 23 -4.15 9.46 -4.49
N LEU A 24 -3.03 8.74 -4.41
CA LEU A 24 -2.10 8.89 -3.28
C LEU A 24 -1.44 10.28 -3.23
N PRO A 25 -0.93 10.86 -4.34
CA PRO A 25 -0.32 12.17 -4.29
C PRO A 25 -1.30 13.34 -4.15
N TYR A 26 -2.54 13.22 -4.67
CA TYR A 26 -3.38 14.41 -4.88
C TYR A 26 -4.74 14.38 -4.20
N PHE A 27 -5.23 13.22 -3.74
CA PHE A 27 -6.58 13.15 -3.15
C PHE A 27 -6.65 13.87 -1.79
N ASN A 28 -5.61 13.79 -0.97
CA ASN A 28 -5.58 14.50 0.31
C ASN A 28 -5.48 16.02 0.14
N LEU A 29 -4.82 16.52 -0.93
CA LEU A 29 -4.87 17.95 -1.28
C LEU A 29 -6.31 18.39 -1.61
N TYR A 30 -7.05 17.56 -2.36
CA TYR A 30 -8.46 17.84 -2.61
C TYR A 30 -9.30 17.85 -1.31
N LEU A 31 -9.05 16.93 -0.37
CA LEU A 31 -9.76 16.93 0.91
C LEU A 31 -9.43 18.19 1.73
N GLU A 32 -8.18 18.63 1.73
CA GLU A 32 -7.74 19.87 2.38
C GLU A 32 -8.42 21.10 1.73
N SER A 33 -8.49 21.15 0.40
CA SER A 33 -9.17 22.23 -0.33
C SER A 33 -10.68 22.33 -0.02
N LEU A 34 -11.28 21.25 0.49
CA LEU A 34 -12.65 21.25 1.01
C LEU A 34 -12.77 21.77 2.46
N GLY A 35 -11.64 22.09 3.11
CA GLY A 35 -11.59 22.56 4.48
C GLY A 35 -11.71 21.47 5.54
N PHE A 36 -11.42 20.21 5.21
CA PHE A 36 -11.41 19.14 6.20
C PHE A 36 -10.22 19.27 7.14
N SER A 37 -10.45 19.03 8.43
CA SER A 37 -9.41 19.02 9.46
C SER A 37 -8.43 17.85 9.26
N GLY A 38 -7.26 17.93 9.87
CA GLY A 38 -6.26 16.88 9.81
C GLY A 38 -6.79 15.52 10.29
N LEU A 39 -7.59 15.51 11.36
CA LEU A 39 -8.25 14.29 11.84
C LEU A 39 -9.21 13.72 10.80
N GLN A 40 -9.99 14.57 10.14
CA GLN A 40 -10.94 14.15 9.11
C GLN A 40 -10.21 13.55 7.88
N ILE A 41 -9.13 14.19 7.44
CA ILE A 41 -8.29 13.68 6.34
C ILE A 41 -7.65 12.34 6.74
N GLY A 42 -7.11 12.23 7.95
CA GLY A 42 -6.54 10.98 8.47
C GLY A 42 -7.54 9.84 8.47
N ILE A 43 -8.78 10.08 8.94
CA ILE A 43 -9.87 9.09 8.94
C ILE A 43 -10.25 8.69 7.50
N LEU A 44 -10.37 9.63 6.58
CA LEU A 44 -10.72 9.35 5.18
C LEU A 44 -9.61 8.52 4.50
N THR A 45 -8.35 8.85 4.77
CA THR A 45 -7.20 8.16 4.16
C THR A 45 -7.06 6.72 4.67
N LEU A 46 -7.34 6.45 5.96
CA LEU A 46 -7.23 5.11 6.53
C LEU A 46 -8.31 4.13 6.04
N LEU A 47 -9.42 4.60 5.45
CA LEU A 47 -10.51 3.72 4.99
C LEU A 47 -10.08 2.74 3.90
N LEU A 48 -9.17 3.14 3.00
CA LEU A 48 -8.66 2.25 1.96
C LEU A 48 -7.82 1.09 2.52
N PRO A 49 -6.78 1.32 3.34
CA PRO A 49 -6.04 0.23 3.96
C PRO A 49 -6.89 -0.59 4.92
N LEU A 50 -7.84 0.01 5.65
CA LEU A 50 -8.78 -0.73 6.49
C LEU A 50 -9.61 -1.72 5.67
N ALA A 51 -10.23 -1.28 4.58
CA ALA A 51 -10.98 -2.15 3.69
C ALA A 51 -10.09 -3.23 3.06
N SER A 52 -8.88 -2.86 2.65
CA SER A 52 -7.90 -3.80 2.07
C SER A 52 -7.39 -4.85 3.06
N ALA A 53 -7.44 -4.58 4.37
CA ALA A 53 -7.10 -5.55 5.41
C ALA A 53 -8.23 -6.54 5.71
N VAL A 54 -9.49 -6.12 5.58
CA VAL A 54 -10.66 -6.88 6.05
C VAL A 54 -11.38 -7.59 4.90
N VAL A 55 -11.60 -6.90 3.78
CA VAL A 55 -12.52 -7.36 2.72
C VAL A 55 -11.95 -8.45 1.79
N PRO A 56 -10.64 -8.51 1.45
CA PRO A 56 -10.14 -9.49 0.51
C PRO A 56 -10.39 -10.95 0.93
N THR A 57 -10.26 -11.26 2.21
CA THR A 57 -10.47 -12.64 2.72
C THR A 57 -11.91 -13.12 2.49
N PRO A 58 -12.98 -12.45 2.97
CA PRO A 58 -14.33 -12.85 2.65
C PRO A 58 -14.67 -12.74 1.15
N GLY A 59 -14.08 -11.77 0.45
CA GLY A 59 -14.23 -11.61 -1.01
C GLY A 59 -13.66 -12.80 -1.78
N GLY A 60 -12.48 -13.29 -1.40
CA GLY A 60 -11.87 -14.49 -1.96
C GLY A 60 -12.70 -15.74 -1.70
N VAL A 61 -13.13 -15.95 -0.46
CA VAL A 61 -14.03 -17.08 -0.09
C VAL A 61 -15.32 -17.03 -0.91
N LEU A 62 -15.89 -15.86 -1.10
CA LEU A 62 -17.10 -15.69 -1.92
C LEU A 62 -16.83 -16.02 -3.40
N ALA A 63 -15.68 -15.57 -3.93
CA ALA A 63 -15.27 -15.87 -5.30
C ALA A 63 -15.13 -17.37 -5.53
N ASP A 64 -14.48 -18.08 -4.60
CA ASP A 64 -14.24 -19.51 -4.67
C ASP A 64 -15.55 -20.32 -4.53
N ARG A 65 -16.43 -19.93 -3.58
CA ARG A 65 -17.74 -20.58 -3.40
C ARG A 65 -18.67 -20.43 -4.60
N LEU A 66 -18.69 -19.26 -5.20
CA LEU A 66 -19.55 -18.96 -6.34
C LEU A 66 -18.96 -19.48 -7.66
N GLY A 67 -17.64 -19.74 -7.72
CA GLY A 67 -16.94 -20.04 -8.98
C GLY A 67 -17.00 -18.88 -9.98
N ARG A 68 -17.16 -17.64 -9.51
CA ARG A 68 -17.44 -16.44 -10.32
C ARG A 68 -16.46 -15.31 -10.06
N ARG A 69 -15.14 -15.63 -10.03
CA ARG A 69 -14.06 -14.65 -9.76
C ARG A 69 -14.14 -13.42 -10.69
N ARG A 70 -14.33 -13.65 -12.00
CA ARG A 70 -14.44 -12.58 -12.99
C ARG A 70 -15.62 -11.65 -12.70
N GLU A 71 -16.79 -12.19 -12.44
CA GLU A 71 -18.00 -11.43 -12.16
C GLU A 71 -17.83 -10.57 -10.89
N LEU A 72 -17.12 -11.06 -9.88
CA LEU A 72 -16.77 -10.27 -8.70
C LEU A 72 -15.78 -9.15 -9.01
N ILE A 73 -14.75 -9.40 -9.82
CA ILE A 73 -13.80 -8.34 -10.25
C ILE A 73 -14.54 -7.26 -11.04
N VAL A 74 -15.37 -7.65 -11.98
CA VAL A 74 -16.16 -6.71 -12.80
C VAL A 74 -17.14 -5.91 -11.94
N GLY A 75 -17.93 -6.59 -11.11
CA GLY A 75 -18.90 -5.96 -10.23
C GLY A 75 -18.22 -4.99 -9.24
N SER A 76 -17.14 -5.41 -8.61
CA SER A 76 -16.30 -4.56 -7.74
C SER A 76 -15.83 -3.30 -8.46
N SER A 77 -15.31 -3.44 -9.68
CA SER A 77 -14.75 -2.31 -10.44
C SER A 77 -15.83 -1.32 -10.88
N LEU A 78 -16.99 -1.81 -11.35
CA LEU A 78 -18.12 -0.98 -11.75
C LEU A 78 -18.73 -0.25 -10.56
N LEU A 79 -18.99 -0.96 -9.46
CA LEU A 79 -19.58 -0.36 -8.26
C LEU A 79 -18.62 0.64 -7.60
N ALA A 80 -17.32 0.38 -7.62
CA ALA A 80 -16.31 1.32 -7.15
C ALA A 80 -16.31 2.61 -7.98
N LEU A 81 -16.42 2.53 -9.31
CA LEU A 81 -16.55 3.70 -10.18
C LEU A 81 -17.78 4.53 -9.81
N VAL A 82 -18.97 3.89 -9.76
CA VAL A 82 -20.23 4.57 -9.45
C VAL A 82 -20.18 5.25 -8.08
N THR A 83 -19.64 4.54 -7.08
CA THR A 83 -19.54 5.08 -5.73
C THR A 83 -18.54 6.24 -5.65
N PHE A 84 -17.37 6.12 -6.29
CA PHE A 84 -16.38 7.21 -6.27
C PHE A 84 -16.87 8.46 -7.02
N TYR A 85 -17.71 8.30 -8.06
CA TYR A 85 -18.32 9.44 -8.75
C TYR A 85 -19.12 10.34 -7.79
N LEU A 86 -19.73 9.77 -6.75
CA LEU A 86 -20.48 10.53 -5.74
C LEU A 86 -19.61 11.50 -4.94
N VAL A 87 -18.27 11.32 -4.91
CA VAL A 87 -17.32 12.25 -4.27
C VAL A 87 -17.47 13.67 -4.83
N LEU A 88 -17.84 13.83 -6.09
CA LEU A 88 -18.03 15.16 -6.70
C LEU A 88 -19.19 15.95 -6.09
N GLY A 89 -20.19 15.25 -5.53
CA GLY A 89 -21.41 15.86 -4.97
C GLY A 89 -21.39 16.03 -3.46
N VAL A 90 -20.50 15.35 -2.73
CA VAL A 90 -20.47 15.41 -1.26
C VAL A 90 -19.49 16.48 -0.76
N ARG A 91 -19.88 17.18 0.33
CA ARG A 91 -19.10 18.29 0.92
C ARG A 91 -19.00 18.18 2.44
N THR A 92 -19.82 17.35 3.07
CA THR A 92 -19.78 17.14 4.51
C THR A 92 -18.93 15.94 4.85
N PHE A 93 -18.25 15.98 5.99
CA PHE A 93 -17.39 14.90 6.46
C PHE A 93 -18.11 13.55 6.51
N GLY A 94 -19.31 13.51 7.13
CA GLY A 94 -20.06 12.25 7.25
C GLY A 94 -20.46 11.63 5.91
N ALA A 95 -20.91 12.45 4.94
CA ALA A 95 -21.24 11.97 3.61
C ALA A 95 -19.98 11.48 2.87
N THR A 96 -18.85 12.18 3.01
CA THR A 96 -17.58 11.78 2.40
C THR A 96 -17.07 10.46 3.00
N VAL A 97 -17.16 10.29 4.33
CA VAL A 97 -16.82 9.01 5.00
C VAL A 97 -17.67 7.88 4.44
N ALA A 98 -18.99 8.06 4.35
CA ALA A 98 -19.90 7.04 3.83
C ALA A 98 -19.52 6.64 2.38
N VAL A 99 -19.31 7.62 1.50
CA VAL A 99 -18.93 7.37 0.10
C VAL A 99 -17.57 6.67 0.01
N ILE A 100 -16.55 7.16 0.71
CA ILE A 100 -15.20 6.57 0.66
C ILE A 100 -15.17 5.19 1.31
N ALA A 101 -15.91 4.95 2.40
CA ALA A 101 -15.99 3.63 3.03
C ALA A 101 -16.63 2.58 2.10
N VAL A 102 -17.73 2.94 1.42
CA VAL A 102 -18.36 2.05 0.42
C VAL A 102 -17.44 1.85 -0.77
N PHE A 103 -16.84 2.92 -1.31
CA PHE A 103 -15.85 2.82 -2.39
C PHE A 103 -14.68 1.89 -2.02
N ALA A 104 -14.07 2.09 -0.85
CA ALA A 104 -12.95 1.28 -0.38
C ALA A 104 -13.33 -0.20 -0.25
N THR A 105 -14.50 -0.49 0.33
CA THR A 105 -15.03 -1.84 0.50
C THR A 105 -15.27 -2.54 -0.84
N LEU A 106 -15.90 -1.84 -1.78
CA LEU A 106 -16.18 -2.39 -3.11
C LEU A 106 -14.91 -2.61 -3.93
N ARG A 107 -13.94 -1.71 -3.82
CA ARG A 107 -12.67 -1.80 -4.57
C ARG A 107 -11.74 -2.89 -4.03
N ALA A 108 -11.75 -3.16 -2.71
CA ALA A 108 -10.75 -3.96 -2.01
C ALA A 108 -10.56 -5.40 -2.56
N PRO A 109 -11.57 -6.17 -2.99
CA PRO A 109 -11.38 -7.53 -3.43
C PRO A 109 -10.81 -7.66 -4.85
N ALA A 110 -10.95 -6.64 -5.71
CA ALA A 110 -10.65 -6.75 -7.13
C ALA A 110 -9.18 -7.06 -7.42
N LEU A 111 -8.25 -6.31 -6.81
CA LEU A 111 -6.81 -6.48 -7.06
C LEU A 111 -6.27 -7.83 -6.55
N PRO A 112 -6.57 -8.30 -5.33
CA PRO A 112 -6.16 -9.62 -4.87
C PRO A 112 -6.70 -10.78 -5.71
N LEU A 113 -7.93 -10.67 -6.24
CA LEU A 113 -8.47 -11.68 -7.14
C LEU A 113 -7.73 -11.73 -8.48
N VAL A 114 -7.33 -10.58 -9.02
CA VAL A 114 -6.48 -10.49 -10.22
C VAL A 114 -5.07 -11.02 -9.94
N GLU A 115 -4.50 -10.74 -8.77
CA GLU A 115 -3.20 -11.27 -8.35
C GLU A 115 -3.21 -12.80 -8.27
N ALA A 116 -4.28 -13.40 -7.72
CA ALA A 116 -4.46 -14.84 -7.70
C ALA A 116 -4.47 -15.43 -9.12
N SER A 117 -5.23 -14.85 -10.05
CA SER A 117 -5.24 -15.30 -11.45
C SER A 117 -3.87 -15.13 -12.14
N ALA A 118 -3.14 -14.06 -11.85
CA ALA A 118 -1.82 -13.82 -12.40
C ALA A 118 -0.77 -14.83 -11.90
N MET A 119 -0.87 -15.22 -10.62
CA MET A 119 -0.02 -16.27 -10.05
C MET A 119 -0.32 -17.65 -10.67
N GLU A 120 -1.60 -18.02 -10.80
CA GLU A 120 -2.02 -19.26 -11.45
C GLU A 120 -1.50 -19.37 -12.89
N ILE A 121 -1.53 -18.27 -13.67
CA ILE A 121 -0.98 -18.22 -15.02
C ILE A 121 0.54 -18.43 -15.00
N SER A 122 1.24 -17.79 -14.08
CA SER A 122 2.70 -17.89 -13.94
C SER A 122 3.12 -19.32 -13.57
N GLU A 123 2.41 -19.97 -12.64
CA GLU A 123 2.64 -21.36 -12.23
C GLU A 123 2.34 -22.38 -13.35
N ALA A 124 1.36 -22.08 -14.20
CA ALA A 124 1.03 -22.89 -15.37
C ALA A 124 1.99 -22.72 -16.57
N GLY A 125 3.16 -22.08 -16.39
CA GLY A 125 4.17 -21.87 -17.41
C GLY A 125 3.89 -20.67 -18.34
N GLY A 126 2.97 -19.80 -17.98
CA GLY A 126 2.72 -18.52 -18.65
C GLY A 126 3.78 -17.46 -18.30
N PRO A 127 3.56 -16.19 -18.68
CA PRO A 127 4.47 -15.11 -18.33
C PRO A 127 4.62 -14.98 -16.82
N HIS A 128 5.85 -14.75 -16.35
CA HIS A 128 6.15 -14.55 -14.94
C HIS A 128 5.31 -13.39 -14.35
N TYR A 129 4.76 -13.58 -13.15
CA TYR A 129 3.93 -12.60 -12.44
C TYR A 129 4.49 -11.17 -12.50
N GLY A 130 5.80 -10.99 -12.24
CA GLY A 130 6.45 -9.68 -12.27
C GLY A 130 6.35 -8.97 -13.62
N ARG A 131 6.32 -9.69 -14.75
CA ARG A 131 6.16 -9.09 -16.09
C ARG A 131 4.76 -8.55 -16.34
N MET A 132 3.74 -9.11 -15.69
CA MET A 132 2.37 -8.59 -15.72
C MET A 132 2.24 -7.40 -14.76
N ARG A 133 2.82 -7.48 -13.58
CA ARG A 133 2.69 -6.51 -12.49
C ARG A 133 3.47 -5.20 -12.74
N VAL A 134 4.58 -5.21 -13.48
CA VAL A 134 5.42 -4.03 -13.76
C VAL A 134 4.66 -2.90 -14.45
N TRP A 135 3.67 -3.22 -15.28
CA TRP A 135 2.81 -2.23 -15.94
C TRP A 135 2.08 -1.33 -14.94
N GLY A 136 1.72 -1.89 -13.78
CA GLY A 136 1.16 -1.09 -12.69
C GLY A 136 2.15 -0.05 -12.16
N SER A 137 3.39 -0.43 -11.85
CA SER A 137 4.39 0.51 -11.35
C SER A 137 4.70 1.63 -12.36
N LEU A 138 4.80 1.29 -13.65
CA LEU A 138 4.99 2.28 -14.71
C LEU A 138 3.81 3.25 -14.80
N ALA A 139 2.58 2.73 -14.75
CA ALA A 139 1.37 3.54 -14.78
C ALA A 139 1.28 4.48 -13.56
N PHE A 140 1.64 4.01 -12.36
CA PHE A 140 1.72 4.86 -11.17
C PHE A 140 2.65 6.05 -11.40
N ILE A 141 3.88 5.82 -11.87
CA ILE A 141 4.87 6.87 -12.12
C ILE A 141 4.35 7.86 -13.15
N VAL A 142 3.86 7.38 -14.28
CA VAL A 142 3.33 8.23 -15.37
C VAL A 142 2.18 9.10 -14.86
N MET A 143 1.28 8.53 -14.08
CA MET A 143 0.13 9.28 -13.57
C MET A 143 0.51 10.23 -12.43
N ALA A 144 1.43 9.87 -11.54
CA ALA A 144 1.93 10.79 -10.51
C ALA A 144 2.59 12.03 -11.14
N LEU A 145 3.40 11.83 -12.18
CA LEU A 145 4.05 12.91 -12.93
C LEU A 145 3.05 13.75 -13.76
N GLY A 146 2.17 13.07 -14.51
CA GLY A 146 1.24 13.72 -15.45
C GLY A 146 0.10 14.46 -14.77
N THR A 147 -0.29 14.10 -13.55
CA THR A 147 -1.37 14.77 -12.81
C THR A 147 -0.95 16.12 -12.27
N GLY A 148 0.33 16.32 -11.90
CA GLY A 148 0.81 17.57 -11.34
C GLY A 148 0.53 18.81 -12.20
N PRO A 149 0.88 18.83 -13.51
CA PRO A 149 0.51 19.92 -14.41
C PRO A 149 -1.00 20.16 -14.51
N LEU A 150 -1.80 19.10 -14.51
CA LEU A 150 -3.27 19.20 -14.58
C LEU A 150 -3.85 19.85 -13.32
N VAL A 151 -3.37 19.46 -12.13
CA VAL A 151 -3.76 20.07 -10.84
C VAL A 151 -3.30 21.51 -10.78
N GLY A 152 -2.08 21.82 -11.21
CA GLY A 152 -1.56 23.19 -11.24
C GLY A 152 -2.35 24.15 -12.17
N LEU A 153 -2.98 23.61 -13.23
CA LEU A 153 -3.78 24.40 -14.17
C LEU A 153 -5.27 24.50 -13.80
N ARG A 154 -5.84 23.47 -13.19
CA ARG A 154 -7.30 23.30 -12.99
C ARG A 154 -7.71 23.10 -11.53
N GLY A 155 -6.75 23.14 -10.59
CA GLY A 155 -6.98 22.89 -9.16
C GLY A 155 -7.11 21.41 -8.81
N GLU A 156 -7.19 21.11 -7.53
CA GLU A 156 -7.15 19.76 -6.92
C GLU A 156 -8.35 18.88 -7.36
N ARG A 157 -9.49 19.52 -7.66
CA ARG A 157 -10.68 18.83 -8.17
C ARG A 157 -10.42 18.08 -9.50
N ALA A 158 -9.45 18.54 -10.28
CA ALA A 158 -9.05 17.88 -11.52
C ALA A 158 -8.50 16.47 -11.27
N ALA A 159 -7.82 16.24 -10.14
CA ALA A 159 -7.37 14.92 -9.74
C ALA A 159 -8.55 13.96 -9.50
N VAL A 160 -9.64 14.42 -8.89
CA VAL A 160 -10.86 13.61 -8.68
C VAL A 160 -11.49 13.21 -10.02
N HIS A 161 -11.61 14.14 -10.98
CA HIS A 161 -12.11 13.80 -12.32
C HIS A 161 -11.22 12.77 -13.03
N LEU A 162 -9.91 12.91 -12.89
CA LEU A 162 -8.94 11.97 -13.46
C LEU A 162 -9.05 10.58 -12.82
N VAL A 163 -9.22 10.49 -11.48
CA VAL A 163 -9.48 9.22 -10.79
C VAL A 163 -10.76 8.57 -11.33
N ILE A 164 -11.84 9.32 -11.55
CA ILE A 164 -13.09 8.79 -12.11
C ILE A 164 -12.86 8.23 -13.52
N LEU A 165 -12.16 8.96 -14.38
CA LEU A 165 -11.80 8.49 -15.72
C LEU A 165 -10.99 7.19 -15.65
N LEU A 166 -9.99 7.13 -14.79
CA LEU A 166 -9.15 5.95 -14.62
C LEU A 166 -9.90 4.76 -14.01
N LEU A 167 -10.85 5.00 -13.09
CA LEU A 167 -11.76 3.97 -12.60
C LEU A 167 -12.68 3.44 -13.71
N ALA A 168 -13.15 4.30 -14.62
CA ALA A 168 -13.90 3.86 -15.80
C ALA A 168 -13.05 2.97 -16.71
N LEU A 169 -11.80 3.36 -16.98
CA LEU A 169 -10.86 2.53 -17.73
C LEU A 169 -10.52 1.22 -17.00
N ASN A 170 -10.44 1.22 -15.68
CA ASN A 170 -10.25 0.01 -14.88
C ASN A 170 -11.47 -0.91 -14.93
N ALA A 171 -12.68 -0.36 -14.86
CA ALA A 171 -13.90 -1.13 -15.04
C ALA A 171 -13.99 -1.73 -16.46
N LEU A 172 -13.66 -0.96 -17.50
CA LEU A 172 -13.60 -1.47 -18.88
C LEU A 172 -12.55 -2.58 -19.03
N SER A 173 -11.36 -2.41 -18.45
CA SER A 173 -10.31 -3.44 -18.48
C SER A 173 -10.74 -4.74 -17.78
N SER A 174 -11.53 -4.63 -16.71
CA SER A 174 -12.06 -5.79 -15.99
C SER A 174 -13.00 -6.64 -16.85
N LEU A 175 -13.75 -6.02 -17.76
CA LEU A 175 -14.63 -6.71 -18.70
C LEU A 175 -13.86 -7.61 -19.70
N LEU A 176 -12.59 -7.29 -19.95
CA LEU A 176 -11.72 -8.07 -20.85
C LEU A 176 -11.10 -9.30 -20.19
N ILE A 177 -11.18 -9.43 -18.86
CA ILE A 177 -10.64 -10.58 -18.13
C ILE A 177 -11.42 -11.84 -18.56
N PRO A 178 -10.75 -12.91 -19.00
CA PRO A 178 -11.42 -14.14 -19.43
C PRO A 178 -12.14 -14.83 -18.26
N ARG A 179 -13.20 -15.58 -18.57
CA ARG A 179 -13.79 -16.49 -17.59
C ARG A 179 -12.89 -17.70 -17.39
N GLU A 180 -12.45 -17.91 -16.16
CA GLU A 180 -11.66 -19.07 -15.77
C GLU A 180 -12.52 -20.06 -15.00
N LYS A 181 -12.27 -21.36 -15.23
CA LYS A 181 -12.84 -22.40 -14.37
C LYS A 181 -11.96 -22.47 -13.11
N ILE A 182 -12.48 -22.00 -12.00
CA ILE A 182 -11.81 -22.09 -10.71
C ILE A 182 -11.95 -23.53 -10.21
N VAL A 183 -10.83 -24.16 -9.92
CA VAL A 183 -10.83 -25.38 -9.10
C VAL A 183 -10.90 -24.91 -7.65
N ALA A 184 -12.04 -25.14 -7.01
CA ALA A 184 -12.22 -24.77 -5.61
C ALA A 184 -11.14 -25.44 -4.75
N MET A 185 -10.29 -24.63 -4.12
CA MET A 185 -9.36 -25.15 -3.11
C MET A 185 -10.12 -25.39 -1.80
N ALA A 186 -9.91 -26.56 -1.20
CA ALA A 186 -10.47 -26.85 0.11
C ALA A 186 -10.04 -25.83 1.16
N PRO A 187 -10.95 -25.39 2.04
CA PRO A 187 -10.59 -24.44 3.09
C PRO A 187 -9.50 -25.06 3.99
N ALA A 188 -8.45 -24.28 4.28
CA ALA A 188 -7.42 -24.69 5.21
C ALA A 188 -8.03 -25.01 6.59
N ALA A 189 -7.62 -26.13 7.19
CA ALA A 189 -8.09 -26.56 8.51
C ALA A 189 -7.84 -25.46 9.56
N PRO A 190 -8.72 -25.31 10.58
CA PRO A 190 -8.53 -24.37 11.67
C PRO A 190 -7.23 -24.70 12.41
N SER A 191 -6.24 -23.87 12.23
CA SER A 191 -4.89 -24.12 12.67
C SER A 191 -4.67 -23.63 14.11
N THR A 192 -3.70 -24.22 14.78
CA THR A 192 -3.04 -23.75 16.00
C THR A 192 -2.38 -22.36 15.84
N LEU A 193 -2.82 -21.57 14.86
CA LEU A 193 -2.28 -20.28 14.46
C LEU A 193 -2.24 -19.27 15.62
N GLY A 194 -3.32 -19.21 16.42
CA GLY A 194 -3.40 -18.28 17.54
C GLY A 194 -2.33 -18.52 18.61
N ARG A 195 -2.01 -19.79 18.90
CA ARG A 195 -0.93 -20.15 19.84
C ARG A 195 0.45 -19.82 19.24
N PHE A 196 0.62 -20.05 17.93
CA PHE A 196 1.86 -19.77 17.22
C PHE A 196 2.15 -18.26 17.19
N VAL A 197 1.16 -17.43 16.87
CA VAL A 197 1.30 -15.95 16.83
C VAL A 197 1.67 -15.38 18.22
N ARG A 198 1.26 -16.02 19.31
CA ARG A 198 1.60 -15.60 20.67
C ARG A 198 3.02 -15.95 21.10
N GLN A 199 3.81 -16.64 20.30
CA GLN A 199 5.22 -16.86 20.60
C GLN A 199 5.98 -15.51 20.59
N PRO A 200 6.87 -15.24 21.57
CA PRO A 200 7.52 -13.93 21.71
C PRO A 200 8.23 -13.45 20.44
N ARG A 201 8.95 -14.34 19.75
CA ARG A 201 9.64 -14.05 18.48
C ARG A 201 8.67 -13.58 17.37
N VAL A 202 7.49 -14.24 17.25
CA VAL A 202 6.48 -13.91 16.26
C VAL A 202 5.81 -12.58 16.62
N MET A 203 5.46 -12.39 17.89
CA MET A 203 4.89 -11.12 18.37
C MET A 203 5.84 -9.95 18.17
N LEU A 204 7.10 -10.09 18.53
CA LEU A 204 8.12 -9.03 18.37
C LEU A 204 8.30 -8.67 16.87
N PHE A 205 8.36 -9.67 16.00
CA PHE A 205 8.41 -9.46 14.56
C PHE A 205 7.17 -8.70 14.04
N LEU A 206 5.97 -9.11 14.42
CA LEU A 206 4.73 -8.45 14.00
C LEU A 206 4.62 -7.02 14.57
N LEU A 207 4.99 -6.80 15.83
CA LEU A 207 5.04 -5.48 16.44
C LEU A 207 6.05 -4.57 15.75
N ALA A 208 7.23 -5.10 15.35
CA ALA A 208 8.20 -4.36 14.55
C ALA A 208 7.59 -3.94 13.20
N CYS A 209 6.87 -4.83 12.53
CA CYS A 209 6.19 -4.54 11.27
C CYS A 209 5.09 -3.48 11.44
N ILE A 210 4.28 -3.57 12.51
CA ILE A 210 3.26 -2.57 12.86
C ILE A 210 3.89 -1.20 13.10
N ALA A 211 4.93 -1.13 13.93
CA ALA A 211 5.61 0.14 14.25
C ALA A 211 6.29 0.76 13.03
N SER A 212 6.96 -0.06 12.21
CA SER A 212 7.54 0.38 10.93
C SER A 212 6.48 1.00 10.03
N GLN A 213 5.37 0.33 9.82
CA GLN A 213 4.31 0.82 8.94
C GLN A 213 3.58 2.02 9.54
N ALA A 214 3.35 2.06 10.86
CA ALA A 214 2.77 3.20 11.54
C ALA A 214 3.63 4.47 11.38
N SER A 215 4.97 4.32 11.34
CA SER A 215 5.88 5.44 11.09
C SER A 215 5.69 6.11 9.72
N HIS A 216 5.06 5.44 8.76
CA HIS A 216 4.71 5.99 7.45
C HIS A 216 3.41 6.83 7.46
N GLY A 217 2.69 6.91 8.59
CA GLY A 217 1.42 7.62 8.69
C GLY A 217 1.47 9.06 8.20
N PRO A 218 2.37 9.94 8.71
CA PRO A 218 2.47 11.33 8.23
C PRO A 218 2.76 11.43 6.74
N TYR A 219 3.54 10.50 6.21
CA TYR A 219 3.87 10.45 4.79
C TYR A 219 2.65 10.17 3.92
N TYR A 220 1.88 9.14 4.23
CA TYR A 220 0.72 8.79 3.41
C TYR A 220 -0.43 9.79 3.52
N VAL A 221 -0.57 10.46 4.67
CA VAL A 221 -1.68 11.41 4.87
C VAL A 221 -1.29 12.83 4.47
N PHE A 222 -0.14 13.33 4.91
CA PHE A 222 0.17 14.74 4.88
C PHE A 222 1.41 15.14 4.04
N TYR A 223 2.14 14.20 3.44
CA TYR A 223 3.37 14.55 2.72
C TYR A 223 3.12 15.53 1.56
N SER A 224 2.09 15.29 0.74
CA SER A 224 1.74 16.19 -0.36
C SER A 224 1.28 17.56 0.15
N ILE A 225 0.48 17.61 1.21
CA ILE A 225 0.04 18.82 1.89
C ILE A 225 1.26 19.58 2.45
N HIS A 226 2.17 18.87 3.13
CA HIS A 226 3.39 19.47 3.63
C HIS A 226 4.26 20.11 2.54
N LEU A 227 4.38 19.46 1.40
CA LEU A 227 5.10 20.01 0.26
C LEU A 227 4.40 21.26 -0.31
N GLU A 228 3.07 21.21 -0.47
CA GLU A 228 2.29 22.34 -0.99
C GLU A 228 2.38 23.55 -0.09
N THR A 229 2.17 23.36 1.23
CA THR A 229 2.33 24.45 2.23
C THR A 229 3.76 24.98 2.34
N SER A 230 4.75 24.19 1.92
CA SER A 230 6.16 24.59 1.81
C SER A 230 6.49 25.27 0.46
N GLY A 231 5.48 25.54 -0.38
CA GLY A 231 5.62 26.27 -1.65
C GLY A 231 5.97 25.41 -2.85
N TYR A 232 5.91 24.09 -2.74
CA TYR A 232 6.12 23.20 -3.89
C TYR A 232 4.92 23.25 -4.84
N ARG A 233 5.21 23.33 -6.12
CA ARG A 233 4.18 23.23 -7.17
C ARG A 233 3.69 21.78 -7.29
N PRO A 234 2.44 21.53 -7.72
CA PRO A 234 1.90 20.17 -7.90
C PRO A 234 2.75 19.26 -8.79
N GLN A 235 3.46 19.84 -9.78
CA GLN A 235 4.40 19.09 -10.63
C GLN A 235 5.57 18.49 -9.84
N ALA A 236 6.13 19.27 -8.91
CA ALA A 236 7.23 18.82 -8.06
C ALA A 236 6.76 17.75 -7.06
N ILE A 237 5.53 17.86 -6.55
CA ILE A 237 4.91 16.83 -5.69
C ILE A 237 4.83 15.50 -6.46
N GLY A 238 4.28 15.49 -7.67
CA GLY A 238 4.20 14.31 -8.51
C GLY A 238 5.58 13.73 -8.85
N LEU A 239 6.57 14.58 -9.13
CA LEU A 239 7.95 14.15 -9.39
C LEU A 239 8.53 13.41 -8.17
N LEU A 240 8.36 13.93 -6.96
CA LEU A 240 8.86 13.32 -5.73
C LEU A 240 8.20 11.94 -5.47
N TRP A 241 6.90 11.80 -5.70
CA TRP A 241 6.23 10.49 -5.64
C TRP A 241 6.76 9.52 -6.72
N GLY A 242 7.00 10.02 -7.93
CA GLY A 242 7.59 9.23 -9.02
C GLY A 242 9.01 8.75 -8.71
N VAL A 243 9.85 9.61 -8.10
CA VAL A 243 11.20 9.25 -7.64
C VAL A 243 11.14 8.11 -6.61
N ALA A 244 10.23 8.18 -5.63
CA ALA A 244 10.08 7.14 -4.62
C ALA A 244 9.82 5.77 -5.26
N VAL A 245 8.81 5.67 -6.14
CA VAL A 245 8.46 4.40 -6.80
C VAL A 245 9.53 3.94 -7.80
N GLY A 246 10.17 4.88 -8.50
CA GLY A 246 11.31 4.57 -9.38
C GLY A 246 12.47 3.92 -8.61
N CYS A 247 12.84 4.48 -7.46
CA CYS A 247 13.86 3.91 -6.59
C CYS A 247 13.44 2.55 -5.99
N GLU A 248 12.14 2.35 -5.67
CA GLU A 248 11.64 1.04 -5.23
C GLU A 248 11.87 -0.06 -6.26
N ILE A 249 11.61 0.21 -7.54
CA ILE A 249 11.82 -0.77 -8.62
C ILE A 249 13.29 -1.20 -8.65
N VAL A 250 14.21 -0.25 -8.58
CA VAL A 250 15.65 -0.51 -8.56
C VAL A 250 16.05 -1.32 -7.32
N ALA A 251 15.53 -0.95 -6.15
CA ALA A 251 15.81 -1.67 -4.91
C ALA A 251 15.31 -3.12 -4.97
N MET A 252 14.08 -3.36 -5.43
CA MET A 252 13.51 -4.71 -5.56
C MET A 252 14.37 -5.64 -6.42
N LEU A 253 14.97 -5.13 -7.50
CA LEU A 253 15.88 -5.91 -8.34
C LEU A 253 17.18 -6.31 -7.62
N SER A 254 17.59 -5.54 -6.61
CA SER A 254 18.80 -5.78 -5.82
C SER A 254 18.56 -6.69 -4.61
N MET A 255 17.32 -6.86 -4.17
CA MET A 255 16.95 -7.57 -2.94
C MET A 255 17.45 -9.01 -2.86
N PRO A 256 17.44 -9.85 -3.91
CA PRO A 256 17.96 -11.22 -3.82
C PRO A 256 19.44 -11.27 -3.40
N ARG A 257 20.26 -10.29 -3.89
CA ARG A 257 21.68 -10.19 -3.51
C ARG A 257 21.85 -9.68 -2.08
N ILE A 258 21.06 -8.69 -1.67
CA ILE A 258 21.10 -8.10 -0.33
C ILE A 258 20.71 -9.15 0.71
N LEU A 259 19.60 -9.86 0.53
CA LEU A 259 19.13 -10.89 1.46
C LEU A 259 20.10 -12.08 1.56
N LYS A 260 20.75 -12.46 0.45
CA LYS A 260 21.76 -13.51 0.47
C LYS A 260 22.99 -13.12 1.33
N ARG A 261 23.34 -11.82 1.37
CA ARG A 261 24.53 -11.34 2.13
C ARG A 261 24.24 -10.99 3.57
N LEU A 262 23.13 -10.33 3.82
CA LEU A 262 22.80 -9.78 5.15
C LEU A 262 21.80 -10.63 5.93
N GLY A 263 20.95 -11.41 5.23
CA GLY A 263 19.81 -12.07 5.85
C GLY A 263 18.60 -11.13 6.01
N THR A 264 17.50 -11.68 6.52
CA THR A 264 16.20 -10.96 6.60
C THR A 264 16.14 -9.94 7.73
N LEU A 265 16.39 -10.35 8.98
CA LEU A 265 16.29 -9.46 10.15
C LEU A 265 17.32 -8.31 10.13
N PRO A 266 18.60 -8.50 9.78
CA PRO A 266 19.53 -7.38 9.64
C PRO A 266 19.12 -6.40 8.52
N THR A 267 18.55 -6.90 7.41
CA THR A 267 18.01 -6.03 6.35
C THR A 267 16.84 -5.20 6.86
N MET A 268 15.91 -5.81 7.62
CA MET A 268 14.80 -5.08 8.26
C MET A 268 15.32 -4.02 9.23
N GLY A 269 16.31 -4.37 10.07
CA GLY A 269 16.94 -3.44 11.00
C GLY A 269 17.58 -2.23 10.30
N ALA A 270 18.35 -2.46 9.24
CA ALA A 270 18.92 -1.40 8.41
C ALA A 270 17.82 -0.52 7.77
N SER A 271 16.75 -1.14 7.26
CA SER A 271 15.62 -0.44 6.65
C SER A 271 14.92 0.51 7.62
N VAL A 272 14.67 0.10 8.87
CA VAL A 272 14.00 0.96 9.86
C VAL A 272 14.92 2.06 10.41
N LEU A 273 16.22 1.82 10.49
CA LEU A 273 17.19 2.88 10.79
C LEU A 273 17.22 3.95 9.69
N LEU A 274 17.25 3.53 8.43
CA LEU A 274 17.13 4.43 7.29
C LEU A 274 15.78 5.14 7.25
N ALA A 275 14.69 4.49 7.71
CA ALA A 275 13.38 5.13 7.85
C ALA A 275 13.43 6.23 8.91
N SER A 276 14.08 5.99 10.05
CA SER A 276 14.27 7.05 11.05
C SER A 276 15.04 8.25 10.49
N VAL A 277 16.14 8.02 9.77
CA VAL A 277 16.89 9.07 9.09
C VAL A 277 16.03 9.80 8.06
N ARG A 278 15.27 9.08 7.25
CA ARG A 278 14.35 9.64 6.25
C ARG A 278 13.33 10.58 6.88
N TRP A 279 12.67 10.12 7.95
CA TRP A 279 11.66 10.94 8.64
C TRP A 279 12.29 12.14 9.34
N TRP A 280 13.50 11.98 9.88
CA TRP A 280 14.24 13.10 10.45
C TRP A 280 14.59 14.15 9.40
N ILE A 281 15.01 13.75 8.20
CA ILE A 281 15.22 14.67 7.07
C ILE A 281 13.93 15.46 6.79
N CYS A 282 12.78 14.80 6.70
CA CYS A 282 11.47 15.45 6.50
C CYS A 282 11.07 16.36 7.67
N ALA A 283 11.55 16.08 8.90
CA ALA A 283 11.27 16.90 10.07
C ALA A 283 12.05 18.22 10.07
N VAL A 284 13.29 18.20 9.60
CA VAL A 284 14.22 19.34 9.76
C VAL A 284 14.41 20.16 8.48
N SER A 285 13.95 19.68 7.34
CA SER A 285 14.20 20.36 6.07
C SER A 285 13.10 20.12 5.05
N THR A 286 12.77 21.17 4.31
CA THR A 286 11.92 21.12 3.11
C THR A 286 12.70 21.50 1.85
N ALA A 287 14.05 21.59 1.93
CA ALA A 287 14.87 21.90 0.77
C ALA A 287 14.72 20.82 -0.33
N PRO A 288 14.71 21.19 -1.62
CA PRO A 288 14.48 20.23 -2.71
C PRO A 288 15.41 19.02 -2.70
N PHE A 289 16.70 19.22 -2.44
CA PHE A 289 17.65 18.12 -2.34
C PHE A 289 17.33 17.17 -1.18
N ALA A 290 16.95 17.71 0.00
CA ALA A 290 16.55 16.90 1.15
C ALA A 290 15.30 16.06 0.84
N MET A 291 14.31 16.63 0.14
CA MET A 291 13.10 15.91 -0.27
C MET A 291 13.40 14.83 -1.31
N ILE A 292 14.27 15.07 -2.28
CA ILE A 292 14.72 14.06 -3.24
C ILE A 292 15.44 12.90 -2.51
N LEU A 293 16.35 13.23 -1.58
CA LEU A 293 17.04 12.22 -0.78
C LEU A 293 16.07 11.40 0.08
N ALA A 294 15.11 12.04 0.75
CA ALA A 294 14.08 11.36 1.51
C ALA A 294 13.25 10.42 0.62
N GLN A 295 12.94 10.80 -0.62
CA GLN A 295 12.22 9.94 -1.55
C GLN A 295 13.08 8.81 -2.11
N ALA A 296 14.36 9.03 -2.36
CA ALA A 296 15.28 7.95 -2.73
C ALA A 296 15.42 6.90 -1.60
N LEU A 297 15.48 7.36 -0.34
CA LEU A 297 15.50 6.48 0.82
C LEU A 297 14.22 5.64 0.97
N HIS A 298 13.09 6.04 0.34
CA HIS A 298 11.84 5.25 0.36
C HIS A 298 12.06 3.83 -0.13
N ALA A 299 12.89 3.64 -1.12
CA ALA A 299 13.28 2.33 -1.63
C ALA A 299 13.84 1.39 -0.55
N ALA A 300 14.73 1.91 0.29
CA ALA A 300 15.30 1.14 1.40
C ALA A 300 14.28 0.96 2.54
N THR A 301 13.49 1.98 2.84
CA THR A 301 12.59 1.99 4.00
C THR A 301 11.29 1.24 3.77
N TYR A 302 10.84 1.13 2.52
CA TYR A 302 9.62 0.43 2.15
C TYR A 302 9.92 -0.87 1.39
N ALA A 303 10.54 -0.80 0.21
CA ALA A 303 10.74 -1.97 -0.64
C ALA A 303 11.66 -3.01 0.00
N ALA A 304 12.82 -2.59 0.55
CA ALA A 304 13.75 -3.53 1.18
C ALA A 304 13.15 -4.13 2.47
N PHE A 305 12.49 -3.31 3.30
CA PHE A 305 11.77 -3.80 4.48
C PHE A 305 10.70 -4.82 4.08
N HIS A 306 9.85 -4.49 3.10
CA HIS A 306 8.78 -5.37 2.65
C HIS A 306 9.29 -6.73 2.18
N VAL A 307 10.28 -6.75 1.26
CA VAL A 307 10.81 -8.00 0.73
C VAL A 307 11.49 -8.83 1.82
N ALA A 308 12.23 -8.19 2.73
CA ALA A 308 12.86 -8.87 3.86
C ALA A 308 11.81 -9.45 4.82
N ALA A 309 10.77 -8.69 5.17
CA ALA A 309 9.70 -9.12 6.08
C ALA A 309 8.85 -10.25 5.48
N VAL A 310 8.50 -10.18 4.19
CA VAL A 310 7.80 -11.27 3.48
C VAL A 310 8.64 -12.55 3.50
N THR A 311 9.93 -12.44 3.19
CA THR A 311 10.84 -13.60 3.20
C THR A 311 10.99 -14.15 4.62
N HIS A 312 11.13 -13.28 5.62
CA HIS A 312 11.21 -13.69 7.03
C HIS A 312 9.93 -14.37 7.51
N THR A 313 8.76 -13.86 7.11
CA THR A 313 7.46 -14.50 7.38
C THR A 313 7.43 -15.95 6.87
N HIS A 314 7.96 -16.21 5.67
CA HIS A 314 8.02 -17.56 5.13
C HIS A 314 8.96 -18.48 5.94
N HIS A 315 10.09 -17.97 6.43
CA HIS A 315 11.00 -18.72 7.30
C HIS A 315 10.33 -19.01 8.65
N LEU A 316 9.73 -17.99 9.26
CA LEU A 316 9.15 -18.06 10.60
C LEU A 316 7.94 -18.99 10.69
N PHE A 317 7.03 -18.92 9.69
CA PHE A 317 5.79 -19.71 9.66
C PHE A 317 5.95 -21.11 9.01
N GLY A 318 7.05 -21.33 8.26
CA GLY A 318 7.31 -22.58 7.57
C GLY A 318 6.35 -22.86 6.40
N ARG A 319 6.58 -23.99 5.70
CA ARG A 319 5.82 -24.35 4.49
C ARG A 319 4.33 -24.56 4.76
N GLU A 320 4.00 -25.20 5.88
CA GLU A 320 2.61 -25.57 6.22
C GLU A 320 1.70 -24.38 6.54
N ARG A 321 2.29 -23.27 7.02
CA ARG A 321 1.55 -22.08 7.44
C ARG A 321 1.87 -20.85 6.58
N ARG A 322 2.45 -21.04 5.39
CA ARG A 322 2.95 -19.95 4.55
C ARG A 322 1.86 -18.92 4.22
N SER A 323 0.70 -19.36 3.76
CA SER A 323 -0.43 -18.49 3.41
C SER A 323 -1.01 -17.78 4.64
N SER A 324 -1.19 -18.52 5.75
CA SER A 324 -1.66 -17.93 7.01
C SER A 324 -0.67 -16.91 7.57
N GLY A 325 0.64 -17.18 7.48
CA GLY A 325 1.70 -16.27 7.88
C GLY A 325 1.66 -14.96 7.08
N GLN A 326 1.50 -15.06 5.77
CA GLN A 326 1.36 -13.88 4.91
C GLN A 326 0.11 -13.06 5.22
N ALA A 327 -1.02 -13.72 5.50
CA ALA A 327 -2.25 -13.04 5.89
C ALA A 327 -2.07 -12.30 7.24
N VAL A 328 -1.45 -12.94 8.24
CA VAL A 328 -1.16 -12.31 9.54
C VAL A 328 -0.22 -11.13 9.38
N TYR A 329 0.88 -11.29 8.64
CA TYR A 329 1.83 -10.22 8.33
C TYR A 329 1.14 -9.04 7.62
N GLY A 330 0.35 -9.32 6.59
CA GLY A 330 -0.37 -8.29 5.82
C GLY A 330 -1.37 -7.53 6.69
N SER A 331 -2.18 -8.24 7.51
CA SER A 331 -3.13 -7.63 8.43
C SER A 331 -2.44 -6.80 9.52
N ALA A 332 -1.34 -7.28 10.10
CA ALA A 332 -0.57 -6.55 11.10
C ALA A 332 0.06 -5.30 10.50
N THR A 333 0.79 -5.44 9.40
CA THR A 333 1.57 -4.36 8.80
C THR A 333 0.66 -3.34 8.10
N TYR A 334 -0.03 -3.77 7.06
CA TYR A 334 -0.82 -2.87 6.19
C TYR A 334 -2.24 -2.61 6.71
N GLY A 335 -2.77 -3.48 7.58
CA GLY A 335 -3.99 -3.22 8.33
C GLY A 335 -3.69 -2.36 9.55
N ILE A 336 -3.28 -2.98 10.66
CA ILE A 336 -3.13 -2.33 11.97
C ILE A 336 -2.10 -1.20 11.92
N GLY A 337 -0.92 -1.41 11.32
CA GLY A 337 0.14 -0.40 11.24
C GLY A 337 -0.32 0.87 10.51
N ASN A 338 -0.94 0.73 9.32
CA ASN A 338 -1.49 1.89 8.58
C ASN A 338 -2.58 2.61 9.36
N ILE A 339 -3.52 1.87 9.95
CA ILE A 339 -4.63 2.45 10.72
C ILE A 339 -4.09 3.30 11.87
N ILE A 340 -3.17 2.74 12.68
CA ILE A 340 -2.55 3.45 13.79
C ILE A 340 -1.80 4.69 13.28
N GLY A 341 -0.94 4.52 12.28
CA GLY A 341 -0.12 5.62 11.77
C GLY A 341 -0.94 6.76 11.19
N MET A 342 -1.92 6.45 10.34
CA MET A 342 -2.77 7.47 9.69
C MET A 342 -3.70 8.15 10.68
N PHE A 343 -4.30 7.39 11.61
CA PHE A 343 -5.17 7.93 12.65
C PHE A 343 -4.42 8.87 13.60
N LEU A 344 -3.27 8.42 14.12
CA LEU A 344 -2.44 9.25 15.02
C LEU A 344 -1.93 10.50 14.30
N SER A 345 -1.51 10.37 13.04
CA SER A 345 -1.09 11.52 12.24
C SER A 345 -2.22 12.55 12.09
N GLY A 346 -3.43 12.09 11.75
CA GLY A 346 -4.60 12.96 11.66
C GLY A 346 -4.97 13.62 12.98
N MET A 347 -4.96 12.86 14.08
CA MET A 347 -5.28 13.38 15.43
C MET A 347 -4.29 14.45 15.90
N LEU A 348 -3.03 14.33 15.50
CA LEU A 348 -1.96 15.22 15.94
C LEU A 348 -1.73 16.39 14.97
N TYR A 349 -2.17 16.33 13.72
CA TYR A 349 -1.89 17.32 12.69
C TYR A 349 -2.29 18.74 13.10
N ASP A 350 -3.53 18.92 13.60
CA ASP A 350 -4.05 20.22 14.00
C ASP A 350 -3.50 20.68 15.38
N ARG A 351 -2.70 19.85 16.08
CA ARG A 351 -2.18 20.10 17.43
C ARG A 351 -0.67 20.32 17.48
N THR A 352 0.04 20.04 16.39
CA THR A 352 1.49 20.15 16.34
C THR A 352 1.96 20.56 14.96
N THR A 353 3.27 20.69 14.77
CA THR A 353 3.87 21.01 13.47
C THR A 353 4.14 19.76 12.66
N MET A 354 4.28 19.90 11.32
CA MET A 354 4.72 18.80 10.46
C MET A 354 6.11 18.28 10.85
N ALA A 355 7.00 19.16 11.30
CA ALA A 355 8.30 18.77 11.85
C ALA A 355 8.16 17.78 13.00
N ASN A 356 7.28 18.07 13.95
CA ASN A 356 7.02 17.17 15.10
C ASN A 356 6.36 15.85 14.68
N LEU A 357 5.46 15.86 13.69
CA LEU A 357 4.86 14.64 13.15
C LEU A 357 5.93 13.73 12.55
N PHE A 358 6.83 14.26 11.72
CA PHE A 358 7.92 13.49 11.15
C PHE A 358 8.98 13.09 12.18
N ALA A 359 9.26 13.92 13.19
CA ALA A 359 10.12 13.53 14.31
C ALA A 359 9.50 12.36 15.12
N GLY A 360 8.19 12.39 15.35
CA GLY A 360 7.46 11.27 15.96
C GLY A 360 7.51 9.99 15.09
N ALA A 361 7.40 10.14 13.77
CA ALA A 361 7.57 9.03 12.83
C ALA A 361 9.00 8.45 12.88
N SER A 362 10.01 9.32 12.99
CA SER A 362 11.42 8.90 13.20
C SER A 362 11.58 8.09 14.49
N ALA A 363 11.01 8.55 15.59
CA ALA A 363 11.02 7.81 16.86
C ALA A 363 10.28 6.46 16.75
N ALA A 364 9.13 6.40 16.10
CA ALA A 364 8.40 5.16 15.87
C ALA A 364 9.22 4.14 15.02
N ALA A 365 9.96 4.62 14.03
CA ALA A 365 10.88 3.78 13.25
C ALA A 365 12.01 3.23 14.13
N LEU A 366 12.58 4.02 15.04
CA LEU A 366 13.59 3.52 16.02
C LEU A 366 13.00 2.45 16.94
N VAL A 367 11.76 2.65 17.44
CA VAL A 367 11.07 1.64 18.25
C VAL A 367 10.91 0.34 17.46
N SER A 368 10.54 0.41 16.17
CA SER A 368 10.55 -0.77 15.29
C SER A 368 11.92 -1.44 15.23
N GLY A 369 13.00 -0.66 15.13
CA GLY A 369 14.37 -1.18 15.12
C GLY A 369 14.73 -1.96 16.40
N PHE A 370 14.36 -1.46 17.56
CA PHE A 370 14.53 -2.19 18.84
C PHE A 370 13.74 -3.50 18.86
N MET A 371 12.52 -3.51 18.32
CA MET A 371 11.71 -4.72 18.21
C MET A 371 12.31 -5.74 17.25
N VAL A 372 12.91 -5.31 16.12
CA VAL A 372 13.66 -6.20 15.20
C VAL A 372 14.84 -6.85 15.90
N VAL A 373 15.63 -6.08 16.67
CA VAL A 373 16.75 -6.62 17.43
C VAL A 373 16.28 -7.60 18.51
N ALA A 374 15.18 -7.28 19.20
CA ALA A 374 14.59 -8.17 20.20
C ALA A 374 14.06 -9.48 19.57
N ALA A 375 13.45 -9.42 18.39
CA ALA A 375 13.02 -10.58 17.63
C ALA A 375 14.22 -11.48 17.27
N ALA A 376 15.30 -10.89 16.74
CA ALA A 376 16.52 -11.62 16.40
C ALA A 376 17.15 -12.33 17.62
N ARG A 377 17.19 -11.66 18.78
CA ARG A 377 17.69 -12.27 20.03
C ARG A 377 16.79 -13.42 20.50
N SER A 378 15.46 -13.27 20.37
CA SER A 378 14.50 -14.30 20.75
C SER A 378 14.59 -15.54 19.83
N GLU A 379 14.90 -15.36 18.55
CA GLU A 379 15.14 -16.47 17.61
C GLU A 379 16.44 -17.21 17.95
N ALA A 380 17.53 -16.48 18.17
CA ALA A 380 18.82 -17.07 18.55
C ALA A 380 18.70 -17.88 19.85
N ALA A 381 17.94 -17.41 20.84
CA ALA A 381 17.67 -18.14 22.08
C ALA A 381 16.81 -19.40 21.89
N SER A 382 16.05 -19.47 20.80
CA SER A 382 15.18 -20.62 20.46
C SER A 382 15.90 -21.69 19.62
N GLY A 383 17.17 -21.48 19.25
CA GLY A 383 17.98 -22.42 18.46
C GLY A 383 17.55 -22.52 17.00
N ILE A 384 16.96 -21.49 16.46
CA ILE A 384 16.43 -21.41 15.08
C ILE A 384 17.21 -20.37 14.29
#